data_2b2f39c41e2f16fbfba02f6cf665a0f9
#
_entry.id   2b2f39c41e2f16fbfba02f6cf665a0f9
#
_cell.length_a   1.000
_cell.length_b   1.000
_cell.length_c   1.000
_cell.angle_alpha   90.00
_cell.angle_beta   90.00
_cell.angle_gamma   90.00
#
_symmetry.space_group_name_H-M   'P 1'
#
loop_
_entity.id
_entity.type
_entity.pdbx_description
1 polymer ?
#
loop_
_entity_poly.entity_id
_entity_poly.type
_entity_poly.pdbx_seq_one_letter_code
_entity_poly.pdbx_strand_id
1 'polypeptide(L)'
;MSSDAAPENFPAENERAASRHFIEQIIDADRAAGKNGGRVHTRFPPEPNGYLHIGHAKSICLNFGLAREYGGKFNLRFDDTNPAKEEQEYVDSIMDDVRWLGGDWEDRMFFASDYFDQLYEWAIKLIMAGKAYVCDLTADEMR
;
A
#
# COMPACT_ATOMS: atom_id res chain seq x y z
N MET A 1 38.10 -36.64 -16.33
CA MET A 1 37.63 -35.79 -15.20
C MET A 1 36.23 -35.38 -15.54
N SER A 2 35.26 -36.19 -15.10
CA SER A 2 33.84 -35.94 -15.27
C SER A 2 33.37 -34.99 -14.14
N SER A 3 32.77 -33.85 -14.50
CA SER A 3 32.08 -33.01 -13.55
C SER A 3 30.60 -33.40 -13.54
N ASP A 4 30.22 -34.19 -12.56
CA ASP A 4 28.82 -34.40 -12.19
C ASP A 4 28.26 -33.13 -11.59
N ALA A 5 27.51 -32.35 -12.35
CA ALA A 5 26.64 -31.33 -11.83
C ALA A 5 25.36 -32.01 -11.34
N ALA A 6 25.11 -31.94 -10.03
CA ALA A 6 23.85 -32.42 -9.45
C ALA A 6 22.66 -31.61 -10.03
N PRO A 7 21.53 -32.26 -10.34
CA PRO A 7 20.36 -31.53 -10.82
C PRO A 7 19.81 -30.63 -9.72
N GLU A 8 19.66 -29.34 -10.03
CA GLU A 8 18.92 -28.38 -9.17
C GLU A 8 17.48 -28.87 -9.05
N ASN A 9 17.14 -29.34 -7.87
CA ASN A 9 15.82 -29.86 -7.55
C ASN A 9 14.90 -28.66 -7.27
N PHE A 10 14.25 -28.11 -8.31
CA PHE A 10 13.20 -27.12 -8.12
C PHE A 10 11.98 -27.80 -7.52
N PRO A 11 11.39 -27.26 -6.45
CA PRO A 11 10.20 -27.85 -5.83
C PRO A 11 9.06 -27.93 -6.85
N ALA A 12 8.34 -29.05 -6.83
CA ALA A 12 7.19 -29.29 -7.71
C ALA A 12 6.09 -28.23 -7.51
N GLU A 13 5.30 -27.97 -8.54
CA GLU A 13 4.21 -26.96 -8.51
C GLU A 13 3.26 -27.12 -7.30
N ASN A 14 3.09 -28.34 -6.81
CA ASN A 14 2.23 -28.64 -5.66
C ASN A 14 2.83 -28.16 -4.32
N GLU A 15 4.15 -28.08 -4.19
CA GLU A 15 4.85 -27.56 -3.01
C GLU A 15 4.82 -26.01 -2.99
N ARG A 16 4.79 -25.37 -4.17
CA ARG A 16 4.60 -23.92 -4.28
C ARG A 16 3.21 -23.48 -3.81
N ALA A 17 2.17 -24.28 -4.04
CA ALA A 17 0.81 -23.99 -3.55
C ALA A 17 0.73 -24.03 -2.02
N ALA A 18 1.52 -24.91 -1.37
CA ALA A 18 1.55 -25.02 0.10
C ALA A 18 2.33 -23.88 0.80
N SER A 19 3.15 -23.13 0.07
CA SER A 19 3.99 -22.05 0.61
C SER A 19 3.49 -20.63 0.29
N ARG A 20 2.25 -20.50 -0.23
CA ARG A 20 1.69 -19.19 -0.56
C ARG A 20 1.53 -18.33 0.69
N HIS A 21 1.89 -17.05 0.56
CA HIS A 21 1.74 -16.06 1.61
C HIS A 21 0.26 -15.93 2.01
N PHE A 22 -0.04 -15.73 3.30
CA PHE A 22 -1.43 -15.67 3.79
C PHE A 22 -2.29 -14.61 3.09
N ILE A 23 -1.69 -13.49 2.65
CA ILE A 23 -2.41 -12.44 1.89
C ILE A 23 -2.83 -12.99 0.52
N GLU A 24 -1.97 -13.73 -0.16
CA GLU A 24 -2.32 -14.38 -1.44
C GLU A 24 -3.48 -15.35 -1.27
N GLN A 25 -3.48 -16.15 -0.19
CA GLN A 25 -4.58 -17.05 0.12
C GLN A 25 -5.91 -16.31 0.33
N ILE A 26 -5.88 -15.15 1.01
CA ILE A 26 -7.05 -14.29 1.18
C ILE A 26 -7.52 -13.73 -0.16
N ILE A 27 -6.59 -13.24 -0.99
CA ILE A 27 -6.92 -12.70 -2.32
C ILE A 27 -7.55 -13.79 -3.20
N ASP A 28 -6.99 -14.99 -3.20
CA ASP A 28 -7.51 -16.12 -3.97
C ASP A 28 -8.93 -16.50 -3.54
N ALA A 29 -9.17 -16.57 -2.23
CA ALA A 29 -10.49 -16.84 -1.68
C ALA A 29 -11.50 -15.75 -2.04
N ASP A 30 -11.11 -14.49 -1.93
CA ASP A 30 -11.95 -13.34 -2.27
C ASP A 30 -12.28 -13.27 -3.76
N ARG A 31 -11.32 -13.60 -4.64
CA ARG A 31 -11.53 -13.70 -6.08
C ARG A 31 -12.45 -14.85 -6.45
N ALA A 32 -12.26 -16.02 -5.83
CA ALA A 32 -13.13 -17.18 -6.03
C ALA A 32 -14.59 -16.89 -5.58
N ALA A 33 -14.76 -16.09 -4.53
CA ALA A 33 -16.06 -15.63 -4.05
C ALA A 33 -16.66 -14.46 -4.86
N GLY A 34 -15.95 -13.95 -5.89
CA GLY A 34 -16.39 -12.81 -6.69
C GLY A 34 -16.39 -11.47 -5.95
N LYS A 35 -15.73 -11.39 -4.79
CA LYS A 35 -15.61 -10.12 -4.05
C LYS A 35 -14.90 -9.05 -4.87
N ASN A 36 -15.33 -7.81 -4.71
CA ASN A 36 -14.77 -6.63 -5.40
C ASN A 36 -14.69 -6.77 -6.93
N GLY A 37 -15.50 -7.67 -7.53
CA GLY A 37 -15.42 -8.01 -8.95
C GLY A 37 -14.07 -8.62 -9.37
N GLY A 38 -13.40 -9.33 -8.45
CA GLY A 38 -12.10 -9.95 -8.69
C GLY A 38 -10.91 -8.99 -8.80
N ARG A 39 -11.13 -7.69 -8.52
CA ARG A 39 -10.08 -6.66 -8.60
C ARG A 39 -9.12 -6.75 -7.43
N VAL A 40 -7.82 -6.61 -7.74
CA VAL A 40 -6.76 -6.49 -6.74
C VAL A 40 -6.14 -5.11 -6.87
N HIS A 41 -6.30 -4.28 -5.84
CA HIS A 41 -5.69 -2.95 -5.77
C HIS A 41 -4.88 -2.86 -4.49
N THR A 42 -3.64 -2.44 -4.62
CA THR A 42 -2.74 -2.22 -3.51
C THR A 42 -2.31 -0.76 -3.43
N ARG A 43 -1.75 -0.37 -2.31
CA ARG A 43 -1.33 1.00 -2.06
C ARG A 43 -0.09 1.03 -1.18
N PHE A 44 0.89 1.85 -1.56
CA PHE A 44 1.95 2.28 -0.67
C PHE A 44 1.67 3.72 -0.24
N PRO A 45 1.35 3.99 1.04
CA PRO A 45 0.99 5.31 1.55
C PRO A 45 2.10 5.92 2.41
N PRO A 46 3.22 6.40 1.84
CA PRO A 46 4.27 7.02 2.62
C PRO A 46 3.88 8.42 3.11
N GLU A 47 4.33 8.78 4.32
CA GLU A 47 4.37 10.17 4.78
C GLU A 47 5.67 10.80 4.27
N PRO A 48 5.65 11.95 3.55
CA PRO A 48 6.84 12.55 2.96
C PRO A 48 7.62 13.41 3.97
N ASN A 49 8.00 12.80 5.10
CA ASN A 49 8.68 13.44 6.23
C ASN A 49 10.11 12.91 6.47
N GLY A 50 10.64 12.10 5.56
CA GLY A 50 11.98 11.52 5.64
C GLY A 50 12.25 10.51 4.54
N TYR A 51 13.49 10.04 4.48
CA TYR A 51 13.93 9.02 3.53
C TYR A 51 13.41 7.63 3.90
N LEU A 52 13.22 6.78 2.87
CA LEU A 52 12.81 5.41 3.08
C LEU A 52 13.93 4.55 3.69
N HIS A 53 13.57 3.46 4.32
CA HIS A 53 14.47 2.45 4.83
C HIS A 53 14.01 1.04 4.44
N ILE A 54 14.78 0.00 4.78
CA ILE A 54 14.52 -1.38 4.37
C ILE A 54 13.12 -1.90 4.77
N GLY A 55 12.54 -1.38 5.84
CA GLY A 55 11.17 -1.70 6.23
C GLY A 55 10.14 -1.24 5.20
N HIS A 56 10.34 -0.06 4.61
CA HIS A 56 9.51 0.46 3.53
C HIS A 56 9.70 -0.37 2.24
N ALA A 57 10.93 -0.76 1.92
CA ALA A 57 11.21 -1.60 0.76
C ALA A 57 10.42 -2.90 0.80
N LYS A 58 10.33 -3.57 1.96
CA LYS A 58 9.48 -4.76 2.13
C LYS A 58 8.00 -4.50 1.82
N SER A 59 7.47 -3.38 2.29
CA SER A 59 6.08 -2.99 2.02
C SER A 59 5.85 -2.67 0.55
N ILE A 60 6.77 -1.95 -0.09
CA ILE A 60 6.70 -1.62 -1.52
C ILE A 60 6.70 -2.92 -2.35
N CYS A 61 7.69 -3.79 -2.12
CA CYS A 61 7.81 -5.05 -2.87
C CYS A 61 6.58 -5.95 -2.69
N LEU A 62 6.03 -6.03 -1.48
CA LEU A 62 4.81 -6.80 -1.22
C LEU A 62 3.62 -6.23 -2.00
N ASN A 63 3.35 -4.93 -1.86
CA ASN A 63 2.20 -4.28 -2.49
C ASN A 63 2.28 -4.30 -4.01
N PHE A 64 3.42 -3.93 -4.58
CA PHE A 64 3.65 -3.95 -6.01
C PHE A 64 3.66 -5.38 -6.57
N GLY A 65 4.33 -6.31 -5.86
CA GLY A 65 4.39 -7.72 -6.25
C GLY A 65 3.00 -8.35 -6.36
N LEU A 66 2.15 -8.15 -5.34
CA LEU A 66 0.77 -8.64 -5.37
C LEU A 66 -0.04 -8.02 -6.52
N ALA A 67 0.05 -6.70 -6.71
CA ALA A 67 -0.65 -6.06 -7.83
C ALA A 67 -0.24 -6.67 -9.17
N ARG A 68 1.07 -6.85 -9.39
CA ARG A 68 1.61 -7.43 -10.62
C ARG A 68 1.20 -8.89 -10.81
N GLU A 69 1.28 -9.71 -9.76
CA GLU A 69 0.93 -11.13 -9.82
C GLU A 69 -0.53 -11.36 -10.19
N TYR A 70 -1.42 -10.55 -9.63
CA TYR A 70 -2.85 -10.68 -9.86
C TYR A 70 -3.40 -9.83 -11.02
N GLY A 71 -2.54 -9.17 -11.80
CA GLY A 71 -2.97 -8.26 -12.87
C GLY A 71 -3.79 -7.08 -12.36
N GLY A 72 -3.50 -6.67 -11.13
CA GLY A 72 -4.18 -5.60 -10.42
C GLY A 72 -3.51 -4.24 -10.61
N LYS A 73 -3.81 -3.30 -9.71
CA LYS A 73 -3.25 -1.94 -9.73
C LYS A 73 -2.51 -1.62 -8.45
N PHE A 74 -1.38 -0.94 -8.60
CA PHE A 74 -0.59 -0.40 -7.50
C PHE A 74 -0.73 1.13 -7.49
N ASN A 75 -1.05 1.71 -6.34
CA ASN A 75 -1.16 3.14 -6.16
C ASN A 75 -0.03 3.66 -5.25
N LEU A 76 0.56 4.79 -5.61
CA LEU A 76 1.39 5.59 -4.72
C LEU A 76 0.53 6.73 -4.17
N ARG A 77 0.27 6.74 -2.87
CA ARG A 77 -0.54 7.79 -2.24
C ARG A 77 0.22 8.39 -1.07
N PHE A 78 0.71 9.59 -1.23
CA PHE A 78 1.34 10.33 -0.15
C PHE A 78 0.33 10.69 0.94
N ASP A 79 0.71 10.41 2.19
CA ASP A 79 -0.07 10.82 3.37
C ASP A 79 0.50 12.15 3.88
N ASP A 80 0.29 13.19 3.10
CA ASP A 80 0.79 14.55 3.28
C ASP A 80 -0.18 15.38 4.13
N THR A 81 -0.41 14.94 5.37
CA THR A 81 -1.38 15.56 6.29
C THR A 81 -0.75 16.49 7.31
N ASN A 82 0.59 16.59 7.35
CA ASN A 82 1.32 17.41 8.30
C ASN A 82 2.31 18.36 7.59
N PRO A 83 1.86 19.53 7.10
CA PRO A 83 2.67 20.44 6.30
C PRO A 83 3.92 21.01 7.02
N ALA A 84 4.01 20.85 8.35
CA ALA A 84 5.15 21.31 9.13
C ALA A 84 6.39 20.39 9.02
N LYS A 85 6.25 19.21 8.45
CA LYS A 85 7.30 18.18 8.39
C LYS A 85 7.54 17.62 6.99
N GLU A 86 6.75 18.06 6.03
CA GLU A 86 6.74 17.51 4.67
C GLU A 86 7.55 18.41 3.76
N GLU A 87 8.44 17.78 2.99
CA GLU A 87 9.30 18.47 2.06
C GLU A 87 9.28 17.79 0.68
N GLN A 88 9.36 18.60 -0.38
CA GLN A 88 9.35 18.11 -1.76
C GLN A 88 10.51 17.14 -2.02
N GLU A 89 11.66 17.35 -1.37
CA GLU A 89 12.82 16.47 -1.48
C GLU A 89 12.48 15.02 -1.10
N TYR A 90 11.67 14.81 -0.05
CA TYR A 90 11.26 13.47 0.36
C TYR A 90 10.25 12.85 -0.60
N VAL A 91 9.35 13.65 -1.16
CA VAL A 91 8.43 13.18 -2.22
C VAL A 91 9.23 12.64 -3.41
N ASP A 92 10.20 13.41 -3.90
CA ASP A 92 11.03 13.04 -5.06
C ASP A 92 11.87 11.79 -4.76
N SER A 93 12.53 11.74 -3.59
CA SER A 93 13.31 10.58 -3.15
C SER A 93 12.46 9.32 -3.03
N ILE A 94 11.27 9.41 -2.45
CA ILE A 94 10.34 8.28 -2.32
C ILE A 94 9.91 7.76 -3.70
N MET A 95 9.63 8.65 -4.63
CA MET A 95 9.27 8.26 -6.00
C MET A 95 10.41 7.50 -6.68
N ASP A 96 11.65 7.99 -6.53
CA ASP A 96 12.83 7.36 -7.11
C ASP A 96 13.10 5.98 -6.47
N ASP A 97 12.97 5.87 -5.16
CA ASP A 97 13.14 4.60 -4.43
C ASP A 97 12.09 3.55 -4.85
N VAL A 98 10.83 3.95 -5.00
CA VAL A 98 9.77 3.05 -5.46
C VAL A 98 10.05 2.57 -6.88
N ARG A 99 10.47 3.46 -7.79
CA ARG A 99 10.87 3.07 -9.17
C ARG A 99 12.08 2.16 -9.17
N TRP A 100 13.09 2.47 -8.36
CA TRP A 100 14.30 1.65 -8.25
C TRP A 100 13.99 0.22 -7.79
N LEU A 101 13.00 0.04 -6.89
CA LEU A 101 12.50 -1.26 -6.46
C LEU A 101 11.60 -1.95 -7.52
N GLY A 102 11.36 -1.32 -8.66
CA GLY A 102 10.55 -1.84 -9.76
C GLY A 102 9.05 -1.55 -9.63
N GLY A 103 8.64 -0.72 -8.66
CA GLY A 103 7.25 -0.29 -8.50
C GLY A 103 6.86 0.74 -9.56
N ASP A 104 5.72 0.52 -10.20
CA ASP A 104 5.13 1.44 -11.17
C ASP A 104 3.68 1.70 -10.79
N TRP A 105 3.37 2.97 -10.56
CA TRP A 105 2.03 3.44 -10.25
C TRP A 105 1.31 4.05 -11.46
N GLU A 106 1.98 4.14 -12.62
CA GLU A 106 1.46 4.77 -13.85
C GLU A 106 0.93 6.20 -13.55
N ASP A 107 -0.37 6.44 -13.75
CA ASP A 107 -1.08 7.69 -13.44
C ASP A 107 -1.71 7.74 -12.04
N ARG A 108 -1.45 6.72 -11.20
CA ARG A 108 -2.10 6.53 -9.89
C ARG A 108 -1.25 7.04 -8.74
N MET A 109 -0.75 8.27 -8.86
CA MET A 109 -0.15 9.03 -7.76
C MET A 109 -1.18 9.99 -7.18
N PHE A 110 -1.30 9.97 -5.86
CA PHE A 110 -2.29 10.77 -5.12
C PHE A 110 -1.68 11.40 -3.89
N PHE A 111 -2.23 12.51 -3.47
CA PHE A 111 -1.92 13.17 -2.21
C PHE A 111 -3.16 13.20 -1.32
N ALA A 112 -2.99 12.97 -0.02
CA ALA A 112 -4.11 13.02 0.92
C ALA A 112 -4.68 14.43 1.02
N SER A 113 -3.84 15.45 0.91
CA SER A 113 -4.22 16.87 0.92
C SER A 113 -5.18 17.28 -0.21
N ASP A 114 -5.13 16.60 -1.37
CA ASP A 114 -6.06 16.87 -2.48
C ASP A 114 -7.53 16.58 -2.12
N TYR A 115 -7.76 15.85 -1.02
CA TYR A 115 -9.09 15.43 -0.60
C TYR A 115 -9.61 16.15 0.65
N PHE A 116 -8.92 17.15 1.18
CA PHE A 116 -9.31 17.82 2.43
C PHE A 116 -10.68 18.43 2.38
N ASP A 117 -11.04 19.13 1.30
CA ASP A 117 -12.37 19.71 1.15
C ASP A 117 -13.45 18.64 1.17
N GLN A 118 -13.24 17.54 0.47
CA GLN A 118 -14.17 16.41 0.44
C GLN A 118 -14.28 15.71 1.80
N LEU A 119 -13.18 15.56 2.52
CA LEU A 119 -13.16 14.99 3.87
C LEU A 119 -13.92 15.88 4.85
N TYR A 120 -13.77 17.20 4.74
CA TYR A 120 -14.51 18.16 5.54
C TYR A 120 -16.02 18.06 5.28
N GLU A 121 -16.44 18.03 4.02
CA GLU A 121 -17.86 17.83 3.67
C GLU A 121 -18.42 16.52 4.24
N TRP A 122 -17.65 15.43 4.21
CA TRP A 122 -18.08 14.17 4.78
C TRP A 122 -18.16 14.20 6.30
N ALA A 123 -17.25 14.91 6.98
CA ALA A 123 -17.33 15.13 8.42
C ALA A 123 -18.64 15.89 8.79
N ILE A 124 -18.99 16.95 8.07
CA ILE A 124 -20.26 17.65 8.25
C ILE A 124 -21.46 16.72 8.03
N LYS A 125 -21.45 15.91 6.98
CA LYS A 125 -22.53 14.94 6.73
C LYS A 125 -22.68 13.93 7.86
N LEU A 126 -21.59 13.45 8.46
CA LEU A 126 -21.63 12.53 9.60
C LEU A 126 -22.22 13.22 10.85
N ILE A 127 -21.84 14.47 11.11
CA ILE A 127 -22.39 15.27 12.21
C ILE A 127 -23.90 15.47 12.01
N MET A 128 -24.32 15.89 10.83
CA MET A 128 -25.74 16.09 10.52
C MET A 128 -26.56 14.80 10.59
N ALA A 129 -25.94 13.65 10.35
CA ALA A 129 -26.54 12.33 10.50
C ALA A 129 -26.54 11.81 11.97
N GLY A 130 -26.02 12.57 12.93
CA GLY A 130 -25.88 12.18 14.33
C GLY A 130 -24.87 11.04 14.57
N LYS A 131 -23.94 10.83 13.66
CA LYS A 131 -22.91 9.76 13.71
C LYS A 131 -21.53 10.27 14.14
N ALA A 132 -21.37 11.56 14.26
CA ALA A 132 -20.17 12.22 14.75
C ALA A 132 -20.56 13.48 15.53
N TYR A 133 -19.66 13.98 16.35
CA TYR A 133 -19.83 15.23 17.08
C TYR A 133 -18.48 15.95 17.20
N VAL A 134 -18.52 17.26 17.44
CA VAL A 134 -17.33 18.04 17.75
C VAL A 134 -17.02 17.86 19.23
N CYS A 135 -15.75 17.56 19.55
CA CYS A 135 -15.27 17.41 20.92
C CYS A 135 -14.35 18.59 21.25
N ASP A 136 -14.70 19.36 22.27
CA ASP A 136 -13.95 20.53 22.72
C ASP A 136 -12.99 20.23 23.89
N LEU A 137 -12.83 18.95 24.26
CA LEU A 137 -11.90 18.53 25.30
C LEU A 137 -10.45 18.74 24.85
N THR A 138 -9.63 19.22 25.75
CA THR A 138 -8.18 19.29 25.55
C THR A 138 -7.54 17.90 25.54
N ALA A 139 -6.32 17.79 25.02
CA ALA A 139 -5.57 16.53 25.00
C ALA A 139 -5.37 15.92 26.40
N ASP A 140 -5.28 16.76 27.43
CA ASP A 140 -5.12 16.31 28.83
C ASP A 140 -6.44 15.82 29.44
N GLU A 141 -7.57 16.40 29.06
CA GLU A 141 -8.90 15.92 29.46
C GLU A 141 -9.32 14.62 28.76
N MET A 142 -8.72 14.28 27.63
CA MET A 142 -8.98 13.04 26.90
C MET A 142 -8.12 11.86 27.36
N ARG A 143 -7.12 12.07 28.23
CA ARG A 143 -6.23 11.03 28.79
C ARG A 143 -6.76 10.44 30.06
#